data_189429032b111829439e70450c543406
#
_entry.id   189429032b111829439e70450c543406
#
_cell.length_a   1.000
_cell.length_b   1.000
_cell.length_c   1.000
_cell.angle_alpha   90.00
_cell.angle_beta   90.00
_cell.angle_gamma   90.00
#
_symmetry.space_group_name_H-M   'P 1'
#
loop_
_entity.id
_entity.type
_entity.pdbx_description
1 polymer ?
#
loop_
_entity_poly.entity_id
_entity_poly.type
_entity_poly.pdbx_seq_one_letter_code
_entity_poly.pdbx_strand_id
1 'polypeptide(L)'
;MEVVGKEIINKNISDVWDVMGSQFADVHLWSSNFKDSKSGGQSKLDGLAYLHRITTTERGETIQELDAFSEANHSLSYHISKGAPEIAEKSNATWSLKKINEDQTEVSLAFFLEPKAIVPAEMLAKIEMGLTKSATEMAEELKHYIENNTPHSRNLK
;
A
#
# COMPACT_ATOMS: atom_id res chain seq x y z
N MET A 1 9.37 -9.32 -10.49
CA MET A 1 9.00 -10.12 -9.27
C MET A 1 7.70 -9.59 -8.70
N GLU A 2 6.95 -10.45 -8.08
CA GLU A 2 5.71 -10.10 -7.38
C GLU A 2 5.70 -10.75 -6.00
N VAL A 3 5.31 -9.99 -4.98
CA VAL A 3 5.12 -10.50 -3.61
C VAL A 3 3.75 -10.08 -3.12
N VAL A 4 3.13 -10.88 -2.26
CA VAL A 4 1.79 -10.62 -1.74
C VAL A 4 1.76 -10.78 -0.23
N GLY A 5 1.20 -9.79 0.46
CA GLY A 5 0.83 -9.87 1.86
C GLY A 5 -0.69 -9.91 2.00
N LYS A 6 -1.20 -10.80 2.84
CA LYS A 6 -2.64 -10.96 3.08
C LYS A 6 -2.96 -11.03 4.56
N GLU A 7 -4.15 -10.53 4.91
CA GLU A 7 -4.73 -10.67 6.23
C GLU A 7 -6.26 -10.77 6.16
N ILE A 8 -6.83 -11.38 7.18
CA ILE A 8 -8.28 -11.36 7.41
C ILE A 8 -8.57 -10.34 8.49
N ILE A 9 -9.32 -9.30 8.13
CA ILE A 9 -9.71 -8.22 9.03
C ILE A 9 -11.12 -8.50 9.51
N ASN A 10 -11.34 -8.49 10.83
CA ASN A 10 -12.63 -8.76 11.46
C ASN A 10 -13.52 -7.50 11.46
N LYS A 11 -13.78 -7.00 10.28
CA LYS A 11 -14.68 -5.87 9.98
C LYS A 11 -15.33 -6.08 8.62
N ASN A 12 -16.47 -5.41 8.39
CA ASN A 12 -17.13 -5.45 7.09
C ASN A 12 -16.30 -4.72 6.03
N ILE A 13 -16.54 -5.07 4.77
CA ILE A 13 -15.74 -4.56 3.65
C ILE A 13 -15.82 -3.03 3.49
N SER A 14 -16.94 -2.40 3.83
CA SER A 14 -17.08 -0.95 3.75
C SER A 14 -16.17 -0.24 4.76
N ASP A 15 -16.09 -0.73 5.99
CA ASP A 15 -15.21 -0.16 7.02
C ASP A 15 -13.74 -0.31 6.64
N VAL A 16 -13.36 -1.43 6.06
CA VAL A 16 -11.99 -1.65 5.57
C VAL A 16 -11.67 -0.74 4.39
N TRP A 17 -12.60 -0.62 3.45
CA TRP A 17 -12.44 0.26 2.30
C TRP A 17 -12.32 1.73 2.69
N ASP A 18 -13.07 2.19 3.69
CA ASP A 18 -12.99 3.57 4.18
C ASP A 18 -11.56 3.97 4.59
N VAL A 19 -10.83 3.06 5.20
CA VAL A 19 -9.43 3.31 5.62
C VAL A 19 -8.47 3.09 4.46
N MET A 20 -8.53 1.94 3.80
CA MET A 20 -7.57 1.55 2.77
C MET A 20 -7.76 2.34 1.46
N GLY A 21 -9.00 2.54 1.04
CA GLY A 21 -9.35 3.18 -0.22
C GLY A 21 -9.63 4.66 -0.07
N SER A 22 -10.72 5.02 0.61
CA SER A 22 -11.15 6.42 0.71
C SER A 22 -10.12 7.32 1.40
N GLN A 23 -9.40 6.80 2.39
CA GLN A 23 -8.32 7.49 3.11
C GLN A 23 -6.92 7.06 2.62
N PHE A 24 -6.80 6.71 1.36
CA PHE A 24 -5.54 6.27 0.76
C PHE A 24 -4.37 7.22 1.06
N ALA A 25 -4.60 8.53 1.05
CA ALA A 25 -3.55 9.52 1.29
C ALA A 25 -3.11 9.62 2.77
N ASP A 26 -3.86 9.03 3.68
CA ASP A 26 -3.61 9.11 5.12
C ASP A 26 -2.88 7.87 5.66
N VAL A 27 -2.15 7.17 4.82
CA VAL A 27 -1.45 5.91 5.15
C VAL A 27 -0.50 6.03 6.35
N HIS A 28 0.03 7.23 6.61
CA HIS A 28 0.91 7.47 7.76
C HIS A 28 0.22 7.28 9.12
N LEU A 29 -1.13 7.33 9.15
CA LEU A 29 -1.87 7.15 10.39
C LEU A 29 -1.77 5.71 10.93
N TRP A 30 -1.54 4.75 10.06
CA TRP A 30 -1.51 3.35 10.47
C TRP A 30 -0.24 2.58 10.05
N SER A 31 0.46 2.98 8.99
CA SER A 31 1.65 2.26 8.51
C SER A 31 2.93 2.81 9.13
N SER A 32 3.73 1.94 9.71
CA SER A 32 5.04 2.27 10.28
C SER A 32 6.09 2.65 9.22
N ASN A 33 5.85 2.30 7.96
CA ASN A 33 6.77 2.62 6.86
C ASN A 33 6.83 4.12 6.53
N PHE A 34 5.82 4.88 6.93
CA PHE A 34 5.68 6.28 6.54
C PHE A 34 5.64 7.21 7.75
N LYS A 35 6.55 8.18 7.78
CA LYS A 35 6.57 9.23 8.80
C LYS A 35 5.44 10.23 8.62
N ASP A 36 5.10 10.51 7.35
CA ASP A 36 4.05 11.42 6.96
C ASP A 36 3.51 11.04 5.59
N SER A 37 2.27 11.46 5.30
CA SER A 37 1.66 11.33 3.98
C SER A 37 0.59 12.39 3.77
N LYS A 38 0.40 12.77 2.51
CA LYS A 38 -0.62 13.75 2.11
C LYS A 38 -1.04 13.51 0.67
N SER A 39 -2.24 13.96 0.32
CA SER A 39 -2.73 13.97 -1.06
C SER A 39 -2.08 15.11 -1.86
N GLY A 40 -2.02 14.94 -3.17
CA GLY A 40 -1.55 15.96 -4.10
C GLY A 40 -1.99 15.69 -5.54
N GLY A 41 -1.78 16.70 -6.38
CA GLY A 41 -2.08 16.62 -7.80
C GLY A 41 -3.56 16.69 -8.14
N GLN A 42 -3.85 16.87 -9.45
CA GLN A 42 -5.21 16.88 -9.98
C GLN A 42 -5.61 15.48 -10.41
N SER A 43 -6.74 15.01 -9.94
CA SER A 43 -7.27 13.69 -10.26
C SER A 43 -7.46 13.48 -11.76
N LYS A 44 -7.09 12.30 -12.24
CA LYS A 44 -7.39 11.78 -13.58
C LYS A 44 -8.42 10.64 -13.54
N LEU A 45 -8.86 10.25 -12.34
CA LEU A 45 -9.76 9.14 -12.11
C LEU A 45 -11.07 9.64 -11.52
N ASP A 46 -12.18 9.01 -11.92
CA ASP A 46 -13.49 9.31 -11.37
C ASP A 46 -13.56 8.91 -9.89
N GLY A 47 -14.24 9.75 -9.10
CA GLY A 47 -14.48 9.48 -7.69
C GLY A 47 -13.34 9.88 -6.74
N LEU A 48 -12.26 10.47 -7.26
CA LEU A 48 -11.14 10.96 -6.46
C LEU A 48 -10.89 12.45 -6.66
N ALA A 49 -10.48 13.12 -5.58
CA ALA A 49 -10.15 14.54 -5.58
C ALA A 49 -8.65 14.80 -5.82
N TYR A 50 -7.80 13.78 -5.87
CA TYR A 50 -6.35 13.92 -6.01
C TYR A 50 -5.78 12.84 -6.93
N LEU A 51 -4.54 13.06 -7.42
CA LEU A 51 -3.86 12.14 -8.34
C LEU A 51 -2.99 11.12 -7.61
N HIS A 52 -2.32 11.54 -6.55
CA HIS A 52 -1.30 10.75 -5.87
C HIS A 52 -1.28 11.05 -4.38
N ARG A 53 -0.60 10.19 -3.63
CA ARG A 53 -0.14 10.52 -2.29
C ARG A 53 1.36 10.75 -2.29
N ILE A 54 1.78 11.72 -1.50
CA ILE A 54 3.19 12.01 -1.24
C ILE A 54 3.49 11.44 0.13
N THR A 55 4.48 10.55 0.22
CA THR A 55 4.84 9.88 1.46
C THR A 55 6.28 10.22 1.85
N THR A 56 6.52 10.35 3.15
CA THR A 56 7.86 10.53 3.71
C THR A 56 8.29 9.25 4.42
N THR A 57 9.42 8.71 4.01
CA THR A 57 10.02 7.49 4.59
C THR A 57 11.38 7.83 5.21
N GLU A 58 12.02 6.84 5.85
CA GLU A 58 13.41 6.97 6.30
C GLU A 58 14.39 7.29 5.17
N ARG A 59 14.04 6.91 3.93
CA ARG A 59 14.88 7.10 2.74
C ARG A 59 14.56 8.39 1.98
N GLY A 60 13.58 9.17 2.45
CA GLY A 60 13.14 10.39 1.82
C GLY A 60 11.71 10.33 1.31
N GLU A 61 11.37 11.26 0.42
CA GLU A 61 10.03 11.42 -0.13
C GLU A 61 9.81 10.49 -1.31
N THR A 62 8.62 9.88 -1.36
CA THR A 62 8.13 9.14 -2.53
C THR A 62 6.79 9.70 -2.99
N ILE A 63 6.53 9.60 -4.28
CA ILE A 63 5.22 9.91 -4.86
C ILE A 63 4.63 8.63 -5.43
N GLN A 64 3.45 8.28 -4.96
CA GLN A 64 2.70 7.10 -5.37
C GLN A 64 1.45 7.56 -6.13
N GLU A 65 1.53 7.46 -7.45
CA GLU A 65 0.48 7.93 -8.36
C GLU A 65 -0.53 6.82 -8.62
N LEU A 66 -1.82 7.13 -8.44
CA LEU A 66 -2.90 6.19 -8.68
C LEU A 66 -3.09 5.90 -10.15
N ASP A 67 -3.06 4.61 -10.51
CA ASP A 67 -3.32 4.11 -11.86
C ASP A 67 -4.78 3.65 -12.02
N ALA A 68 -5.36 3.13 -10.94
CA ALA A 68 -6.75 2.68 -10.90
C ALA A 68 -7.32 2.85 -9.49
N PHE A 69 -8.60 3.14 -9.43
CA PHE A 69 -9.34 3.25 -8.18
C PHE A 69 -10.78 2.83 -8.44
N SER A 70 -11.22 1.75 -7.80
CA SER A 70 -12.56 1.21 -7.97
C SER A 70 -13.24 0.99 -6.63
N GLU A 71 -14.16 1.87 -6.30
CA GLU A 71 -15.00 1.71 -5.11
C GLU A 71 -15.91 0.47 -5.24
N ALA A 72 -16.46 0.23 -6.44
CA ALA A 72 -17.34 -0.91 -6.68
C ALA A 72 -16.62 -2.26 -6.48
N ASN A 73 -15.36 -2.36 -6.88
CA ASN A 73 -14.54 -3.56 -6.76
C ASN A 73 -13.67 -3.58 -5.50
N HIS A 74 -13.68 -2.52 -4.70
CA HIS A 74 -12.83 -2.35 -3.53
C HIS A 74 -11.36 -2.65 -3.83
N SER A 75 -10.84 -1.99 -4.86
CA SER A 75 -9.46 -2.16 -5.31
C SER A 75 -8.86 -0.86 -5.82
N LEU A 76 -7.56 -0.71 -5.65
CA LEU A 76 -6.79 0.38 -6.21
C LEU A 76 -5.39 -0.08 -6.57
N SER A 77 -4.78 0.60 -7.52
CA SER A 77 -3.38 0.37 -7.88
C SER A 77 -2.65 1.70 -8.07
N TYR A 78 -1.36 1.67 -7.81
CA TYR A 78 -0.50 2.83 -8.00
C TYR A 78 0.90 2.40 -8.43
N HIS A 79 1.64 3.33 -9.01
CA HIS A 79 3.06 3.18 -9.28
C HIS A 79 3.85 4.27 -8.53
N ILE A 80 5.12 4.02 -8.29
CA ILE A 80 6.00 5.01 -7.67
C ILE A 80 6.58 5.87 -8.80
N SER A 81 6.07 7.11 -8.91
CA SER A 81 6.51 8.07 -9.93
C SER A 81 7.76 8.85 -9.52
N LYS A 82 8.07 8.92 -8.21
CA LYS A 82 9.27 9.55 -7.65
C LYS A 82 9.72 8.78 -6.42
N GLY A 83 11.02 8.59 -6.26
CA GLY A 83 11.60 7.92 -5.10
C GLY A 83 11.56 6.41 -5.16
N ALA A 84 11.35 5.82 -6.33
CA ALA A 84 11.48 4.38 -6.52
C ALA A 84 12.92 3.91 -6.28
N PRO A 85 13.13 2.64 -5.87
CA PRO A 85 14.47 2.08 -5.76
C PRO A 85 15.25 2.22 -7.07
N GLU A 86 16.51 2.61 -6.99
CA GLU A 86 17.36 2.82 -8.18
C GLU A 86 17.48 1.57 -9.09
N ILE A 87 17.31 0.39 -8.49
CA ILE A 87 17.38 -0.89 -9.21
C ILE A 87 16.09 -1.22 -9.96
N ALA A 88 15.02 -0.49 -9.72
CA ALA A 88 13.72 -0.76 -10.32
C ALA A 88 13.55 -0.01 -11.63
N GLU A 89 13.14 -0.71 -12.67
CA GLU A 89 12.61 -0.12 -13.89
C GLU A 89 11.16 0.29 -13.69
N LYS A 90 10.39 -0.57 -13.01
CA LYS A 90 9.00 -0.30 -12.59
C LYS A 90 8.77 -0.78 -11.16
N SER A 91 7.94 -0.04 -10.44
CA SER A 91 7.53 -0.40 -9.08
C SER A 91 6.06 -0.01 -8.90
N ASN A 92 5.22 -1.01 -8.73
CA ASN A 92 3.77 -0.86 -8.65
C ASN A 92 3.23 -1.60 -7.41
N ALA A 93 2.05 -1.20 -6.97
CA ALA A 93 1.33 -1.92 -5.92
C ALA A 93 -0.15 -1.97 -6.23
N THR A 94 -0.80 -3.04 -5.79
CA THR A 94 -2.24 -3.21 -5.88
C THR A 94 -2.79 -3.64 -4.53
N TRP A 95 -3.75 -2.89 -4.03
CA TRP A 95 -4.56 -3.25 -2.89
C TRP A 95 -5.91 -3.75 -3.36
N SER A 96 -6.37 -4.85 -2.79
CA SER A 96 -7.70 -5.38 -3.08
C SER A 96 -8.34 -6.00 -1.84
N LEU A 97 -9.66 -5.92 -1.79
CA LEU A 97 -10.48 -6.51 -0.73
C LEU A 97 -11.39 -7.58 -1.30
N LYS A 98 -11.60 -8.62 -0.51
CA LYS A 98 -12.56 -9.68 -0.81
C LYS A 98 -13.45 -9.88 0.41
N LYS A 99 -14.76 -9.73 0.23
CA LYS A 99 -15.75 -10.01 1.26
C LYS A 99 -15.75 -11.50 1.58
N ILE A 100 -15.53 -11.85 2.85
CA ILE A 100 -15.67 -13.23 3.35
C ILE A 100 -17.09 -13.43 3.86
N ASN A 101 -17.56 -12.53 4.73
CA ASN A 101 -18.92 -12.47 5.25
C ASN A 101 -19.22 -11.02 5.70
N GLU A 102 -20.33 -10.79 6.38
CA GLU A 102 -20.73 -9.43 6.81
C GLU A 102 -19.75 -8.79 7.80
N ASP A 103 -18.95 -9.57 8.52
CA ASP A 103 -18.07 -9.11 9.58
C ASP A 103 -16.59 -9.40 9.33
N GLN A 104 -16.25 -9.95 8.16
CA GLN A 104 -14.87 -10.29 7.81
C GLN A 104 -14.55 -9.97 6.36
N THR A 105 -13.34 -9.43 6.16
CA THR A 105 -12.80 -9.04 4.84
C THR A 105 -11.37 -9.53 4.71
N GLU A 106 -11.03 -10.15 3.58
CA GLU A 106 -9.65 -10.44 3.23
C GLU A 106 -9.04 -9.22 2.54
N VAL A 107 -7.92 -8.73 3.05
CA VAL A 107 -7.10 -7.71 2.38
C VAL A 107 -5.89 -8.37 1.75
N SER A 108 -5.56 -7.91 0.55
CA SER A 108 -4.38 -8.35 -0.21
C SER A 108 -3.60 -7.12 -0.69
N LEU A 109 -2.30 -7.10 -0.41
CA LEU A 109 -1.35 -6.12 -0.95
C LEU A 109 -0.33 -6.86 -1.81
N ALA A 110 -0.34 -6.58 -3.10
CA ALA A 110 0.63 -7.11 -4.04
C ALA A 110 1.63 -6.01 -4.43
N PHE A 111 2.92 -6.25 -4.24
CA PHE A 111 3.99 -5.42 -4.79
C PHE A 111 4.55 -6.08 -6.04
N PHE A 112 4.69 -5.32 -7.09
CA PHE A 112 5.33 -5.72 -8.33
C PHE A 112 6.57 -4.85 -8.56
N LEU A 113 7.71 -5.48 -8.84
CA LEU A 113 8.95 -4.80 -9.19
C LEU A 113 9.55 -5.46 -10.44
N GLU A 114 9.80 -4.63 -11.46
CA GLU A 114 10.57 -5.00 -12.64
C GLU A 114 11.99 -4.45 -12.43
N PRO A 115 13.00 -5.32 -12.27
CA PRO A 115 14.37 -4.85 -12.08
C PRO A 115 14.98 -4.40 -13.39
N LYS A 116 15.94 -3.48 -13.33
CA LYS A 116 16.81 -3.14 -14.45
C LYS A 116 17.63 -4.37 -14.88
N ALA A 117 18.08 -4.39 -16.12
CA ALA A 117 18.70 -5.58 -16.72
C ALA A 117 19.97 -6.08 -15.99
N ILE A 118 20.64 -5.21 -15.23
CA ILE A 118 21.90 -5.53 -14.56
C ILE A 118 21.71 -5.46 -13.03
N VAL A 119 21.02 -6.45 -12.48
CA VAL A 119 20.90 -6.62 -11.03
C VAL A 119 21.30 -8.04 -10.66
N PRO A 120 22.31 -8.25 -9.79
CA PRO A 120 22.73 -9.59 -9.37
C PRO A 120 21.60 -10.38 -8.73
N ALA A 121 21.54 -11.69 -8.97
CA ALA A 121 20.51 -12.58 -8.43
C ALA A 121 20.44 -12.56 -6.89
N GLU A 122 21.59 -12.46 -6.22
CA GLU A 122 21.66 -12.33 -4.77
C GLU A 122 20.98 -11.05 -4.25
N MET A 123 21.16 -9.95 -4.97
CA MET A 123 20.50 -8.68 -4.64
C MET A 123 18.99 -8.77 -4.87
N LEU A 124 18.55 -9.39 -5.97
CA LEU A 124 17.14 -9.63 -6.24
C LEU A 124 16.47 -10.44 -5.13
N ALA A 125 17.14 -11.48 -4.62
CA ALA A 125 16.63 -12.27 -3.51
C ALA A 125 16.44 -11.45 -2.22
N LYS A 126 17.39 -10.57 -1.90
CA LYS A 126 17.28 -9.66 -0.75
C LYS A 126 16.14 -8.65 -0.90
N ILE A 127 15.95 -8.14 -2.10
CA ILE A 127 14.84 -7.22 -2.42
C ILE A 127 13.51 -7.95 -2.26
N GLU A 128 13.39 -9.15 -2.79
CA GLU A 128 12.17 -9.96 -2.65
C GLU A 128 11.81 -10.21 -1.19
N MET A 129 12.79 -10.56 -0.36
CA MET A 129 12.58 -10.72 1.08
C MET A 129 12.11 -9.43 1.74
N GLY A 130 12.71 -8.30 1.40
CA GLY A 130 12.33 -6.98 1.93
C GLY A 130 10.92 -6.56 1.51
N LEU A 131 10.55 -6.78 0.26
CA LEU A 131 9.21 -6.50 -0.25
C LEU A 131 8.16 -7.41 0.39
N THR A 132 8.46 -8.70 0.54
CA THR A 132 7.57 -9.66 1.21
C THR A 132 7.31 -9.26 2.65
N LYS A 133 8.36 -8.90 3.38
CA LYS A 133 8.24 -8.39 4.75
C LYS A 133 7.37 -7.14 4.79
N SER A 134 7.64 -6.18 3.93
CA SER A 134 6.88 -4.92 3.87
C SER A 134 5.40 -5.15 3.56
N ALA A 135 5.08 -6.00 2.58
CA ALA A 135 3.70 -6.31 2.22
C ALA A 135 2.95 -6.97 3.39
N THR A 136 3.60 -7.92 4.06
CA THR A 136 3.03 -8.63 5.22
C THR A 136 2.80 -7.66 6.38
N GLU A 137 3.79 -6.88 6.75
CA GLU A 137 3.69 -5.93 7.86
C GLU A 137 2.64 -4.84 7.61
N MET A 138 2.54 -4.34 6.38
CA MET A 138 1.51 -3.36 6.05
C MET A 138 0.09 -3.94 6.16
N ALA A 139 -0.12 -5.18 5.71
CA ALA A 139 -1.41 -5.85 5.86
C ALA A 139 -1.78 -6.07 7.35
N GLU A 140 -0.81 -6.49 8.17
CA GLU A 140 -0.98 -6.65 9.62
C GLU A 140 -1.29 -5.31 10.31
N GLU A 141 -0.58 -4.26 9.95
CA GLU A 141 -0.75 -2.92 10.52
C GLU A 141 -2.12 -2.32 10.16
N LEU A 142 -2.57 -2.51 8.93
CA LEU A 142 -3.91 -2.12 8.52
C LEU A 142 -4.98 -2.85 9.33
N LYS A 143 -4.85 -4.17 9.46
CA LYS A 143 -5.73 -5.00 10.29
C LYS A 143 -5.79 -4.48 11.73
N HIS A 144 -4.65 -4.27 12.34
CA HIS A 144 -4.57 -3.78 13.73
C HIS A 144 -5.26 -2.43 13.90
N TYR A 145 -4.98 -1.49 13.00
CA TYR A 145 -5.56 -0.16 13.04
C TYR A 145 -7.09 -0.17 12.91
N ILE A 146 -7.62 -0.95 11.98
CA ILE A 146 -9.05 -1.04 11.74
C ILE A 146 -9.77 -1.75 12.90
N GLU A 147 -9.20 -2.83 13.43
CA GLU A 147 -9.83 -3.59 14.51
C GLU A 147 -9.73 -2.92 15.88
N ASN A 148 -8.69 -2.13 16.14
CA ASN A 148 -8.41 -1.55 17.45
C ASN A 148 -8.50 -0.02 17.50
N ASN A 149 -8.68 0.64 16.36
CA ASN A 149 -8.71 2.11 16.23
C ASN A 149 -7.46 2.79 16.82
N THR A 150 -6.32 2.13 16.73
CA THR A 150 -5.01 2.61 17.20
C THR A 150 -3.91 1.99 16.34
N PRO A 151 -2.80 2.70 16.07
CA PRO A 151 -1.71 2.15 15.29
C PRO A 151 -1.06 0.94 15.96
N HIS A 152 -0.52 0.03 15.14
CA HIS A 152 0.27 -1.10 15.59
C HIS A 152 1.50 -0.63 16.39
N SER A 153 1.98 -1.44 17.34
CA SER A 153 3.14 -1.12 18.18
C SER A 153 4.43 -0.85 17.40
N ARG A 154 4.55 -1.33 16.16
CA ARG A 154 5.66 -0.97 15.26
C ARG A 154 5.64 0.51 14.87
N ASN A 155 4.50 1.16 14.93
CA ASN A 155 4.36 2.57 14.58
C ASN A 155 4.70 3.44 15.79
N LEU A 156 5.95 3.89 15.85
CA LEU A 156 6.50 4.66 16.97
C LEU A 156 6.34 6.18 16.84
N LYS A 157 5.50 6.64 15.93
CA LYS A 157 5.23 8.07 15.72
C LYS A 157 4.38 8.64 16.85
#